data_df4dbed9ca4209d8d2d6c257f67ab4ee
#
_entry.id   df4dbed9ca4209d8d2d6c257f67ab4ee
#
_cell.length_a   1.000
_cell.length_b   1.000
_cell.length_c   1.000
_cell.angle_alpha   90.00
_cell.angle_beta   90.00
_cell.angle_gamma   90.00
#
_symmetry.space_group_name_H-M   'P 1'
#
loop_
_entity.id
_entity.type
_entity.pdbx_description
1 polymer ?
#
loop_
_entity_poly.entity_id
_entity_poly.type
_entity_poly.pdbx_seq_one_letter_code
_entity_poly.pdbx_strand_id
1 'polypeptide(L)'
;ASDVYKRQNIYRYPKKIAYGFAITALIGSCFATYTYKGKLNYFTEYYLSNKEVFDETELMLEKVPSDVTVIASDFLTAHLPQVKDMYVYPYDDGNMPDYYILQPSYIDNFDDVEEDILSEGYKVLDETDFVTIYAKKDAKPLND
;
A
#
# COMPACT_ATOMS: atom_id res chain seq x y z
N ALA A 1 -23.25 -2.16 -56.16
CA ALA A 1 -21.79 -2.41 -56.22
C ALA A 1 -20.96 -1.11 -56.07
N SER A 2 -21.50 0.01 -56.52
CA SER A 2 -20.78 1.32 -56.53
C SER A 2 -20.57 1.93 -55.13
N ASP A 3 -21.47 1.69 -54.15
CA ASP A 3 -21.41 2.33 -52.83
C ASP A 3 -20.46 1.65 -51.85
N VAL A 4 -20.18 0.35 -52.04
CA VAL A 4 -19.22 -0.39 -51.19
C VAL A 4 -17.80 0.06 -51.52
N TYR A 5 -17.49 0.32 -52.78
CA TYR A 5 -16.15 0.80 -53.18
C TYR A 5 -15.85 2.26 -52.74
N LYS A 6 -16.88 3.11 -52.62
CA LYS A 6 -16.70 4.47 -52.13
C LYS A 6 -16.36 4.50 -50.61
N ARG A 7 -16.94 3.59 -49.83
CA ARG A 7 -16.66 3.52 -48.39
C ARG A 7 -15.24 3.02 -48.04
N GLN A 8 -14.65 2.17 -48.87
CA GLN A 8 -13.29 1.69 -48.65
C GLN A 8 -12.19 2.73 -48.91
N ASN A 9 -12.46 3.79 -49.67
CA ASN A 9 -11.49 4.85 -49.95
C ASN A 9 -11.45 5.98 -48.92
N ILE A 10 -12.40 6.05 -48.01
CA ILE A 10 -12.48 7.13 -47.00
C ILE A 10 -11.44 6.96 -45.88
N TYR A 11 -10.89 5.77 -45.67
CA TYR A 11 -9.95 5.48 -44.58
C TYR A 11 -8.49 5.25 -45.03
N ARG A 12 -8.13 5.62 -46.24
CA ARG A 12 -6.71 5.63 -46.62
C ARG A 12 -6.04 6.90 -46.11
N TYR A 13 -5.64 6.87 -44.83
CA TYR A 13 -4.70 7.88 -44.32
C TYR A 13 -3.46 7.91 -45.25
N PRO A 14 -3.03 9.09 -45.72
CA PRO A 14 -1.78 9.19 -46.48
C PRO A 14 -0.67 8.49 -45.66
N LYS A 15 0.09 7.61 -46.29
CA LYS A 15 1.16 6.83 -45.62
C LYS A 15 2.06 7.72 -44.76
N LYS A 16 2.31 8.96 -45.18
CA LYS A 16 3.11 9.93 -44.42
C LYS A 16 2.51 10.29 -43.05
N ILE A 17 1.17 10.38 -42.94
CA ILE A 17 0.47 10.66 -41.70
C ILE A 17 0.56 9.42 -40.78
N ALA A 18 0.36 8.23 -41.32
CA ALA A 18 0.50 7.00 -40.58
C ALA A 18 1.90 6.80 -40.01
N TYR A 19 2.95 7.09 -40.80
CA TYR A 19 4.33 7.10 -40.33
C TYR A 19 4.60 8.16 -39.25
N GLY A 20 4.02 9.36 -39.40
CA GLY A 20 4.12 10.39 -38.37
C GLY A 20 3.55 9.93 -37.02
N PHE A 21 2.35 9.35 -37.02
CA PHE A 21 1.77 8.78 -35.78
C PHE A 21 2.59 7.65 -35.21
N ALA A 22 3.11 6.75 -36.04
CA ALA A 22 3.93 5.63 -35.56
C ALA A 22 5.24 6.12 -34.90
N ILE A 23 5.89 7.12 -35.49
CA ILE A 23 7.13 7.71 -34.93
C ILE A 23 6.82 8.42 -33.61
N THR A 24 5.75 9.21 -33.54
CA THR A 24 5.35 9.91 -32.31
C THR A 24 5.00 8.93 -31.20
N ALA A 25 4.28 7.86 -31.51
CA ALA A 25 3.95 6.80 -30.55
C ALA A 25 5.21 6.09 -30.05
N LEU A 26 6.17 5.81 -30.92
CA LEU A 26 7.44 5.20 -30.55
C LEU A 26 8.26 6.09 -29.61
N ILE A 27 8.39 7.37 -29.94
CA ILE A 27 9.12 8.35 -29.11
C ILE A 27 8.43 8.49 -27.73
N GLY A 28 7.09 8.63 -27.72
CA GLY A 28 6.32 8.71 -26.49
C GLY A 28 6.45 7.46 -25.62
N SER A 29 6.44 6.28 -26.24
CA SER A 29 6.65 5.00 -25.55
C SER A 29 8.05 4.89 -24.95
N CYS A 30 9.10 5.28 -25.69
CA CYS A 30 10.46 5.29 -25.17
C CYS A 30 10.64 6.26 -23.99
N PHE A 31 10.03 7.45 -24.07
CA PHE A 31 10.06 8.43 -22.98
C PHE A 31 9.33 7.94 -21.74
N ALA A 32 8.14 7.37 -21.92
CA ALA A 32 7.38 6.77 -20.83
C ALA A 32 8.15 5.64 -20.17
N THR A 33 8.77 4.74 -20.95
CA THR A 33 9.57 3.64 -20.43
C THR A 33 10.78 4.14 -19.64
N TYR A 34 11.47 5.17 -20.13
CA TYR A 34 12.61 5.76 -19.43
C TYR A 34 12.22 6.37 -18.08
N THR A 35 11.13 7.13 -18.02
CA THR A 35 10.62 7.72 -16.78
C THR A 35 10.12 6.67 -15.78
N TYR A 36 9.48 5.62 -16.29
CA TYR A 36 9.01 4.51 -15.44
C TYR A 36 10.18 3.68 -14.88
N LYS A 37 11.20 3.44 -15.67
CA LYS A 37 12.39 2.71 -15.25
C LYS A 37 13.10 3.40 -14.07
N GLY A 38 13.21 4.73 -14.09
CA GLY A 38 13.78 5.49 -12.97
C GLY A 38 13.00 5.31 -11.66
N LYS A 39 11.67 5.36 -11.73
CA LYS A 39 10.81 5.12 -10.56
C LYS A 39 10.89 3.68 -10.06
N LEU A 40 10.85 2.70 -10.96
CA LEU A 40 10.96 1.28 -10.60
C LEU A 40 12.30 0.96 -9.94
N ASN A 41 13.40 1.52 -10.43
CA ASN A 41 14.72 1.33 -9.80
C ASN A 41 14.74 1.89 -8.37
N TYR A 42 14.17 3.08 -8.15
CA TYR A 42 14.07 3.67 -6.81
C TYR A 42 13.29 2.77 -5.84
N PHE A 43 12.11 2.30 -6.24
CA PHE A 43 11.32 1.39 -5.40
C PHE A 43 12.01 0.05 -5.17
N THR A 44 12.69 -0.47 -6.19
CA THR A 44 13.43 -1.73 -6.08
C THR A 44 14.61 -1.60 -5.12
N GLU A 45 15.38 -0.52 -5.22
CA GLU A 45 16.50 -0.25 -4.32
C GLU A 45 16.02 -0.04 -2.89
N TYR A 46 14.94 0.73 -2.71
CA TYR A 46 14.34 0.95 -1.40
C TYR A 46 13.85 -0.37 -0.77
N TYR A 47 13.14 -1.19 -1.54
CA TYR A 47 12.67 -2.50 -1.06
C TYR A 47 13.83 -3.43 -0.71
N LEU A 48 14.84 -3.52 -1.58
CA LEU A 48 15.98 -4.43 -1.35
C LEU A 48 16.84 -4.00 -0.15
N SER A 49 17.01 -2.69 0.06
CA SER A 49 17.76 -2.19 1.21
C SER A 49 17.04 -2.35 2.56
N ASN A 50 15.72 -2.46 2.55
CA ASN A 50 14.91 -2.64 3.76
C ASN A 50 14.26 -4.04 3.85
N LYS A 51 14.69 -4.97 3.00
CA LYS A 51 14.02 -6.28 2.86
C LYS A 51 13.95 -7.05 4.19
N GLU A 52 15.02 -7.04 4.97
CA GLU A 52 15.09 -7.73 6.26
C GLU A 52 13.99 -7.23 7.21
N VAL A 53 13.84 -5.90 7.32
CA VAL A 53 12.85 -5.28 8.20
C VAL A 53 11.42 -5.50 7.69
N PHE A 54 11.23 -5.52 6.36
CA PHE A 54 9.92 -5.87 5.79
C PHE A 54 9.55 -7.33 6.06
N ASP A 55 10.49 -8.26 5.87
CA ASP A 55 10.27 -9.68 6.15
C ASP A 55 9.97 -9.90 7.64
N GLU A 56 10.67 -9.20 8.55
CA GLU A 56 10.43 -9.24 9.99
C GLU A 56 9.06 -8.68 10.35
N THR A 57 8.70 -7.53 9.78
CA THR A 57 7.38 -6.91 9.96
C THR A 57 6.26 -7.84 9.48
N GLU A 58 6.41 -8.49 8.34
CA GLU A 58 5.39 -9.41 7.81
C GLU A 58 5.21 -10.62 8.74
N LEU A 59 6.30 -11.21 9.23
CA LEU A 59 6.26 -12.29 10.22
C LEU A 59 5.59 -11.86 11.53
N MET A 60 5.80 -10.62 11.96
CA MET A 60 5.15 -10.06 13.15
C MET A 60 3.64 -9.89 12.93
N LEU A 61 3.22 -9.38 11.76
CA LEU A 61 1.81 -9.19 11.42
C LEU A 61 1.05 -10.51 11.25
N GLU A 62 1.69 -11.57 10.76
CA GLU A 62 1.09 -12.90 10.65
C GLU A 62 0.68 -13.50 11.99
N LYS A 63 1.32 -13.08 13.08
CA LYS A 63 1.00 -13.54 14.45
C LYS A 63 -0.27 -12.92 15.01
N VAL A 64 -0.81 -11.86 14.39
CA VAL A 64 -2.04 -11.22 14.87
C VAL A 64 -3.23 -12.17 14.73
N PRO A 65 -3.99 -12.42 15.82
CA PRO A 65 -5.12 -13.33 15.75
C PRO A 65 -6.22 -12.85 14.80
N SER A 66 -6.98 -13.78 14.22
CA SER A 66 -8.03 -13.46 13.24
C SER A 66 -9.36 -12.99 13.85
N ASP A 67 -9.56 -13.22 15.15
CA ASP A 67 -10.80 -12.99 15.89
C ASP A 67 -10.68 -11.82 16.87
N VAL A 68 -9.91 -10.81 16.50
CA VAL A 68 -9.67 -9.58 17.26
C VAL A 68 -10.09 -8.37 16.45
N THR A 69 -10.34 -7.25 17.15
CA THR A 69 -10.59 -5.96 16.52
C THR A 69 -9.30 -5.17 16.43
N VAL A 70 -8.97 -4.71 15.23
CA VAL A 70 -7.72 -4.01 14.94
C VAL A 70 -7.98 -2.65 14.33
N ILE A 71 -7.29 -1.61 14.82
CA ILE A 71 -7.12 -0.33 14.11
C ILE A 71 -5.68 -0.29 13.59
N ALA A 72 -5.52 -0.20 12.28
CA ALA A 72 -4.21 -0.21 11.63
C ALA A 72 -3.99 1.01 10.73
N SER A 73 -2.74 1.40 10.53
CA SER A 73 -2.40 2.35 9.46
C SER A 73 -2.84 1.80 8.11
N ASP A 74 -3.33 2.69 7.21
CA ASP A 74 -3.98 2.32 5.93
C ASP A 74 -3.17 1.27 5.14
N PHE A 75 -1.88 1.50 4.99
CA PHE A 75 -0.99 0.58 4.27
C PHE A 75 -0.93 -0.83 4.88
N LEU A 76 -1.00 -0.94 6.21
CA LEU A 76 -0.87 -2.22 6.92
C LEU A 76 -2.11 -3.10 6.80
N THR A 77 -3.26 -2.52 6.49
CA THR A 77 -4.52 -3.28 6.35
C THR A 77 -4.43 -4.37 5.29
N ALA A 78 -3.67 -4.14 4.22
CA ALA A 78 -3.46 -5.12 3.15
C ALA A 78 -2.60 -6.32 3.60
N HIS A 79 -1.82 -6.16 4.69
CA HIS A 79 -0.95 -7.20 5.25
C HIS A 79 -1.57 -7.98 6.41
N LEU A 80 -2.85 -7.71 6.72
CA LEU A 80 -3.61 -8.38 7.79
C LEU A 80 -4.86 -9.10 7.26
N PRO A 81 -4.76 -9.91 6.18
CA PRO A 81 -5.93 -10.51 5.53
C PRO A 81 -6.69 -11.50 6.42
N GLN A 82 -6.05 -11.99 7.50
CA GLN A 82 -6.64 -12.90 8.47
C GLN A 82 -7.61 -12.21 9.43
N VAL A 83 -7.45 -10.89 9.67
CA VAL A 83 -8.28 -10.12 10.60
C VAL A 83 -9.59 -9.73 9.94
N LYS A 84 -10.71 -10.00 10.63
CA LYS A 84 -12.06 -9.73 10.09
C LYS A 84 -12.58 -8.36 10.46
N ASP A 85 -12.33 -7.93 11.70
CA ASP A 85 -12.81 -6.66 12.24
C ASP A 85 -11.65 -5.67 12.28
N MET A 86 -11.43 -4.98 11.13
CA MET A 86 -10.31 -4.08 10.95
C MET A 86 -10.77 -2.71 10.47
N TYR A 87 -10.18 -1.67 11.06
CA TYR A 87 -10.46 -0.27 10.75
C TYR A 87 -9.16 0.47 10.44
N VAL A 88 -9.27 1.52 9.62
CA VAL A 88 -8.12 2.35 9.24
C VAL A 88 -7.94 3.50 10.24
N TYR A 89 -6.73 3.68 10.74
CA TYR A 89 -6.38 4.82 11.58
C TYR A 89 -6.37 6.14 10.76
N PRO A 90 -6.88 7.27 11.29
CA PRO A 90 -7.59 7.42 12.55
C PRO A 90 -9.06 7.00 12.42
N TYR A 91 -9.51 6.14 13.29
CA TYR A 91 -10.90 5.69 13.35
C TYR A 91 -11.40 5.78 14.79
N ASP A 92 -12.51 6.47 15.01
CA ASP A 92 -13.13 6.63 16.31
C ASP A 92 -14.65 6.40 16.16
N ASP A 93 -15.10 5.24 16.59
CA ASP A 93 -16.52 4.89 16.77
C ASP A 93 -16.92 4.76 18.24
N GLY A 94 -16.01 5.14 19.15
CA GLY A 94 -16.16 5.00 20.60
C GLY A 94 -15.89 3.58 21.12
N ASN A 95 -15.51 2.63 20.27
CA ASN A 95 -15.12 1.29 20.68
C ASN A 95 -13.59 1.18 20.74
N MET A 96 -13.08 0.65 21.83
CA MET A 96 -11.66 0.39 21.98
C MET A 96 -11.28 -0.91 21.25
N PRO A 97 -10.36 -0.90 20.27
CA PRO A 97 -9.90 -2.10 19.61
C PRO A 97 -9.11 -3.00 20.56
N ASP A 98 -8.86 -4.25 20.16
CA ASP A 98 -7.94 -5.12 20.87
C ASP A 98 -6.49 -4.73 20.60
N TYR A 99 -6.23 -4.28 19.37
CA TYR A 99 -4.90 -3.89 18.90
C TYR A 99 -4.91 -2.57 18.12
N TYR A 100 -3.89 -1.76 18.35
CA TYR A 100 -3.42 -0.74 17.41
C TYR A 100 -2.17 -1.25 16.71
N ILE A 101 -2.14 -1.16 15.38
CA ILE A 101 -0.98 -1.54 14.56
C ILE A 101 -0.63 -0.34 13.69
N LEU A 102 0.34 0.42 14.14
CA LEU A 102 0.61 1.74 13.59
C LEU A 102 2.00 1.82 12.96
N GLN A 103 2.10 2.64 11.94
CA GLN A 103 3.35 2.97 11.28
C GLN A 103 3.78 4.38 11.67
N PRO A 104 4.73 4.54 12.61
CA PRO A 104 5.13 5.83 13.18
C PRO A 104 5.48 6.89 12.14
N SER A 105 6.21 6.50 11.10
CA SER A 105 6.69 7.42 10.05
C SER A 105 5.60 8.04 9.17
N TYR A 106 4.34 7.57 9.26
CA TYR A 106 3.21 8.04 8.46
C TYR A 106 2.13 8.76 9.28
N ILE A 107 2.37 8.95 10.57
CA ILE A 107 1.45 9.62 11.48
C ILE A 107 2.10 10.91 11.95
N ASP A 108 1.44 12.04 11.68
CA ASP A 108 1.89 13.35 12.20
C ASP A 108 1.78 13.37 13.73
N ASN A 109 2.81 13.87 14.41
CA ASN A 109 2.89 13.93 15.87
C ASN A 109 2.68 12.55 16.53
N PHE A 110 3.35 11.52 16.01
CA PHE A 110 3.19 10.14 16.51
C PHE A 110 3.41 10.01 18.02
N ASP A 111 4.34 10.79 18.60
CA ASP A 111 4.62 10.77 20.04
C ASP A 111 3.37 11.12 20.87
N ASP A 112 2.56 12.09 20.44
CA ASP A 112 1.31 12.48 21.10
C ASP A 112 0.27 11.32 20.98
N VAL A 113 0.19 10.68 19.81
CA VAL A 113 -0.70 9.54 19.56
C VAL A 113 -0.31 8.34 20.41
N GLU A 114 0.97 8.07 20.53
CA GLU A 114 1.49 7.01 21.38
C GLU A 114 1.17 7.27 22.86
N GLU A 115 1.37 8.51 23.34
CA GLU A 115 1.03 8.88 24.72
C GLU A 115 -0.45 8.66 25.00
N ASP A 116 -1.34 9.04 24.07
CA ASP A 116 -2.78 8.81 24.18
C ASP A 116 -3.11 7.33 24.28
N ILE A 117 -2.60 6.50 23.35
CA ILE A 117 -2.83 5.05 23.34
C ILE A 117 -2.33 4.41 24.65
N LEU A 118 -1.14 4.76 25.11
CA LEU A 118 -0.60 4.22 26.35
C LEU A 118 -1.41 4.68 27.58
N SER A 119 -1.95 5.91 27.58
CA SER A 119 -2.80 6.44 28.65
C SER A 119 -4.14 5.72 28.74
N GLU A 120 -4.66 5.19 27.61
CA GLU A 120 -5.86 4.35 27.55
C GLU A 120 -5.64 2.91 28.05
N GLY A 121 -4.41 2.57 28.43
CA GLY A 121 -4.06 1.29 29.05
C GLY A 121 -3.56 0.22 28.08
N TYR A 122 -3.23 0.61 26.85
CA TYR A 122 -2.52 -0.27 25.92
C TYR A 122 -1.04 -0.39 26.32
N LYS A 123 -0.39 -1.40 25.80
CA LYS A 123 1.04 -1.65 25.96
C LYS A 123 1.66 -1.99 24.62
N VAL A 124 2.88 -1.54 24.39
CA VAL A 124 3.69 -2.03 23.28
C VAL A 124 3.90 -3.52 23.46
N LEU A 125 3.51 -4.29 22.46
CA LEU A 125 3.62 -5.74 22.46
C LEU A 125 4.80 -6.21 21.62
N ASP A 126 5.00 -5.58 20.47
CA ASP A 126 6.09 -5.83 19.54
C ASP A 126 6.34 -4.61 18.67
N GLU A 127 7.57 -4.41 18.22
CA GLU A 127 7.92 -3.28 17.34
C GLU A 127 9.05 -3.63 16.38
N THR A 128 9.01 -2.98 15.22
CA THR A 128 10.10 -2.96 14.23
C THR A 128 10.39 -1.51 13.86
N ASP A 129 11.42 -1.26 13.05
CA ASP A 129 11.72 0.08 12.54
C ASP A 129 10.56 0.72 11.75
N PHE A 130 9.57 -0.07 11.31
CA PHE A 130 8.45 0.39 10.50
C PHE A 130 7.11 0.37 11.22
N VAL A 131 6.88 -0.55 12.17
CA VAL A 131 5.57 -0.82 12.73
C VAL A 131 5.67 -1.07 14.22
N THR A 132 4.74 -0.49 14.98
CA THR A 132 4.54 -0.76 16.41
C THR A 132 3.17 -1.38 16.62
N ILE A 133 3.11 -2.46 17.37
CA ILE A 133 1.88 -3.14 17.79
C ILE A 133 1.60 -2.82 19.26
N TYR A 134 0.45 -2.22 19.50
CA TYR A 134 -0.08 -2.01 20.85
C TYR A 134 -1.23 -2.98 21.09
N ALA A 135 -1.25 -3.59 22.26
CA ALA A 135 -2.33 -4.47 22.67
C ALA A 135 -2.99 -3.96 23.93
N LYS A 136 -4.31 -4.10 23.99
CA LYS A 136 -5.09 -3.89 25.20
C LYS A 136 -4.71 -4.96 26.24
N LYS A 137 -4.80 -4.62 27.53
CA LYS A 137 -4.37 -5.51 28.62
C LYS A 137 -5.04 -6.90 28.57
N ASP A 138 -6.29 -6.94 28.13
CA ASP A 138 -7.09 -8.17 28.06
C ASP A 138 -7.18 -8.73 26.64
N ALA A 139 -6.39 -8.20 25.69
CA ALA A 139 -6.35 -8.70 24.34
C ALA A 139 -5.82 -10.13 24.28
N LYS A 140 -6.30 -10.88 23.29
CA LYS A 140 -5.81 -12.21 23.02
C LYS A 140 -4.32 -12.14 22.65
N PRO A 141 -3.44 -13.02 23.17
CA PRO A 141 -2.02 -12.96 22.82
C PRO A 141 -1.79 -13.22 21.33
N LEU A 142 -0.65 -12.75 20.82
CA LEU A 142 -0.21 -13.09 19.46
C LEU A 142 -0.08 -14.61 19.33
N ASN A 143 -0.32 -15.12 18.15
CA ASN A 143 -0.09 -16.53 17.84
C ASN A 143 1.42 -16.84 17.83
N ASP A 144 1.78 -18.06 18.22
CA ASP A 144 3.17 -18.55 18.23
C ASP A 144 3.75 -18.70 16.80
#